data_68ad3355312ed44ecbe4041505ff0d73
#
_entry.id   68ad3355312ed44ecbe4041505ff0d73
#
_cell.length_a   1.000
_cell.length_b   1.000
_cell.length_c   1.000
_cell.angle_alpha   90.00
_cell.angle_beta   90.00
_cell.angle_gamma   90.00
#
_symmetry.space_group_name_H-M   'P 1'
#
loop_
_entity.id
_entity.type
_entity.pdbx_description
1 polymer ?
#
loop_
_entity_poly.entity_id
_entity_poly.type
_entity_poly.pdbx_seq_one_letter_code
_entity_poly.pdbx_strand_id
1 'polypeptide(L)'
;MLFRSKQIFKGYVVVNQVIVCVRDLDNLGSVLTSVVKSGANNINSLTYSSSKAKDYLNEARKLAVADAKEKAALYAKEFNMKFGKLVVASESVGSVRSNVYMRSAVSDGVGGTSAVPVSSGELEFTINLSVQYVLE
;
A
#
# COMPACT_ATOMS: atom_id res chain seq x y z
N MET A 1 35.11 -6.32 39.71
CA MET A 1 34.52 -4.97 39.65
C MET A 1 33.05 -5.09 39.22
N LEU A 2 32.09 -4.88 40.12
CA LEU A 2 30.67 -4.95 39.83
C LEU A 2 30.19 -3.55 39.44
N PHE A 3 29.86 -3.34 38.16
CA PHE A 3 29.23 -2.11 37.71
C PHE A 3 27.76 -2.09 38.21
N ARG A 4 27.47 -1.34 39.22
CA ARG A 4 26.11 -1.03 39.65
C ARG A 4 25.57 0.09 38.73
N SER A 5 24.73 -0.25 37.76
CA SER A 5 23.96 0.77 37.05
C SER A 5 22.89 1.35 37.98
N LYS A 6 22.97 2.62 38.29
CA LYS A 6 21.89 3.35 38.96
C LYS A 6 20.82 3.70 37.93
N GLN A 7 19.59 3.26 38.14
CA GLN A 7 18.46 3.78 37.41
C GLN A 7 18.23 5.24 37.84
N ILE A 8 18.35 6.15 36.87
CA ILE A 8 18.09 7.57 37.08
C ILE A 8 16.73 7.86 36.42
N PHE A 9 15.75 8.27 37.22
CA PHE A 9 14.48 8.74 36.71
C PHE A 9 14.69 10.06 35.96
N LYS A 10 14.37 10.10 34.64
CA LYS A 10 14.55 11.29 33.78
C LYS A 10 13.26 12.04 33.48
N GLY A 11 12.12 11.49 33.86
CA GLY A 11 10.81 12.09 33.62
C GLY A 11 9.81 11.13 32.98
N TYR A 12 8.68 11.67 32.63
CA TYR A 12 7.60 10.96 31.92
C TYR A 12 7.61 11.36 30.46
N VAL A 13 7.33 10.40 29.58
CA VAL A 13 7.06 10.66 28.16
C VAL A 13 5.58 10.38 27.96
N VAL A 14 4.85 11.36 27.46
CA VAL A 14 3.44 11.23 27.12
C VAL A 14 3.32 11.26 25.59
N VAL A 15 2.67 10.25 25.02
CA VAL A 15 2.41 10.14 23.58
C VAL A 15 0.91 10.16 23.37
N ASN A 16 0.42 11.16 22.63
CA ASN A 16 -0.94 11.21 22.14
C ASN A 16 -0.92 11.04 20.62
N GLN A 17 -1.71 10.09 20.12
CA GLN A 17 -1.81 9.81 18.70
C GLN A 17 -3.24 10.02 18.22
N VAL A 18 -3.39 10.71 17.08
CA VAL A 18 -4.68 10.91 16.42
C VAL A 18 -4.58 10.34 15.00
N ILE A 19 -5.57 9.56 14.60
CA ILE A 19 -5.72 9.05 13.25
C ILE A 19 -6.81 9.87 12.56
N VAL A 20 -6.45 10.50 11.45
CA VAL A 20 -7.36 11.33 10.66
C VAL A 20 -7.58 10.68 9.30
N CYS A 21 -8.84 10.50 8.91
CA CYS A 21 -9.21 10.02 7.58
C CYS A 21 -9.68 11.21 6.73
N VAL A 22 -8.89 11.57 5.74
CA VAL A 22 -9.21 12.65 4.78
C VAL A 22 -9.78 12.00 3.52
N ARG A 23 -11.00 12.37 3.14
CA ARG A 23 -11.67 11.83 1.95
C ARG A 23 -11.45 12.69 0.71
N ASP A 24 -11.22 13.96 0.91
CA ASP A 24 -10.91 14.93 -0.14
C ASP A 24 -9.40 15.11 -0.21
N LEU A 25 -8.78 14.47 -1.20
CA LEU A 25 -7.32 14.47 -1.37
C LEU A 25 -6.79 15.83 -1.82
N ASP A 26 -7.59 16.66 -2.48
CA ASP A 26 -7.18 17.99 -2.92
C ASP A 26 -6.93 18.92 -1.71
N ASN A 27 -7.66 18.69 -0.64
CA ASN A 27 -7.51 19.42 0.62
C ASN A 27 -6.48 18.82 1.59
N LEU A 28 -5.83 17.71 1.24
CA LEU A 28 -4.92 17.02 2.14
C LEU A 28 -3.76 17.91 2.64
N GLY A 29 -3.16 18.71 1.75
CA GLY A 29 -2.08 19.63 2.09
C GLY A 29 -2.51 20.70 3.12
N SER A 30 -3.73 21.24 2.98
CA SER A 30 -4.28 22.22 3.93
C SER A 30 -4.60 21.59 5.28
N VAL A 31 -5.10 20.36 5.30
CA VAL A 31 -5.35 19.59 6.53
C VAL A 31 -4.03 19.35 7.27
N LEU A 32 -3.00 18.85 6.58
CA LEU A 32 -1.67 18.63 7.17
C LEU A 32 -1.10 19.92 7.78
N THR A 33 -1.19 21.02 7.05
CA THR A 33 -0.75 22.33 7.54
C THR A 33 -1.50 22.75 8.80
N SER A 34 -2.80 22.53 8.85
CA SER A 34 -3.66 22.87 10.02
C SER A 34 -3.31 21.99 11.22
N VAL A 35 -3.05 20.71 11.02
CA VAL A 35 -2.65 19.76 12.07
C VAL A 35 -1.33 20.18 12.71
N VAL A 36 -0.32 20.55 11.90
CA VAL A 36 0.97 21.05 12.40
C VAL A 36 0.79 22.37 13.16
N LYS A 37 -0.01 23.31 12.65
CA LYS A 37 -0.32 24.57 13.34
C LYS A 37 -1.05 24.37 14.67
N SER A 38 -1.81 23.29 14.80
CA SER A 38 -2.51 22.90 16.04
C SER A 38 -1.62 22.21 17.06
N GLY A 39 -0.33 22.07 16.79
CA GLY A 39 0.66 21.56 17.75
C GLY A 39 1.11 20.11 17.53
N ALA A 40 0.70 19.46 16.44
CA ALA A 40 1.28 18.15 16.10
C ALA A 40 2.75 18.32 15.76
N ASN A 41 3.60 17.57 16.47
CA ASN A 41 5.05 17.63 16.31
C ASN A 41 5.62 16.50 15.45
N ASN A 42 4.78 15.51 15.11
CA ASN A 42 5.19 14.38 14.26
C ASN A 42 4.03 13.85 13.42
N ILE A 43 4.28 13.52 12.16
CA ILE A 43 3.38 12.83 11.25
C ILE A 43 4.01 11.47 10.96
N ASN A 44 3.50 10.42 11.61
CA ASN A 44 4.11 9.09 11.56
C ASN A 44 3.94 8.38 10.22
N SER A 45 2.77 8.50 9.60
CA SER A 45 2.48 7.84 8.33
C SER A 45 1.35 8.52 7.57
N LEU A 46 1.41 8.43 6.25
CA LEU A 46 0.34 8.76 5.34
C LEU A 46 0.02 7.53 4.50
N THR A 47 -1.21 7.03 4.61
CA THR A 47 -1.63 5.82 3.91
C THR A 47 -2.82 6.14 3.03
N TYR A 48 -2.74 5.79 1.76
CA TYR A 48 -3.85 5.92 0.83
C TYR A 48 -4.65 4.63 0.78
N SER A 49 -5.97 4.75 0.69
CA SER A 49 -6.89 3.63 0.53
C SER A 49 -8.03 4.00 -0.40
N SER A 50 -8.71 3.00 -0.94
CA SER A 50 -9.91 3.20 -1.76
C SER A 50 -11.13 2.58 -1.09
N SER A 51 -12.24 3.29 -1.09
CA SER A 51 -13.53 2.73 -0.65
C SER A 51 -14.01 1.57 -1.53
N LYS A 52 -13.50 1.47 -2.77
CA LYS A 52 -13.78 0.41 -3.74
C LYS A 52 -12.70 -0.66 -3.80
N ALA A 53 -11.80 -0.73 -2.81
CA ALA A 53 -10.69 -1.68 -2.79
C ALA A 53 -11.15 -3.13 -3.00
N LYS A 54 -12.30 -3.52 -2.42
CA LYS A 54 -12.88 -4.86 -2.58
C LYS A 54 -13.26 -5.15 -4.04
N ASP A 55 -13.81 -4.17 -4.73
CA ASP A 55 -14.23 -4.34 -6.13
C ASP A 55 -13.01 -4.48 -7.04
N TYR A 56 -12.00 -3.65 -6.85
CA TYR A 56 -10.74 -3.75 -7.60
C TYR A 56 -10.00 -5.07 -7.33
N LEU A 57 -10.00 -5.56 -6.09
CA LEU A 57 -9.45 -6.88 -5.78
C LEU A 57 -10.23 -8.01 -6.49
N ASN A 58 -11.56 -7.91 -6.58
CA ASN A 58 -12.37 -8.89 -7.31
C ASN A 58 -12.10 -8.84 -8.81
N GLU A 59 -11.87 -7.68 -9.39
CA GLU A 59 -11.46 -7.55 -10.79
C GLU A 59 -10.07 -8.15 -11.02
N ALA A 60 -9.11 -7.87 -10.14
CA ALA A 60 -7.79 -8.47 -10.19
C ALA A 60 -7.84 -10.01 -10.12
N ARG A 61 -8.72 -10.58 -9.27
CA ARG A 61 -8.96 -12.04 -9.21
C ARG A 61 -9.44 -12.61 -10.53
N LYS A 62 -10.41 -11.94 -11.16
CA LYS A 62 -10.92 -12.39 -12.46
C LYS A 62 -9.82 -12.40 -13.52
N LEU A 63 -9.00 -11.35 -13.55
CA LEU A 63 -7.86 -11.27 -14.47
C LEU A 63 -6.83 -12.37 -14.18
N ALA A 64 -6.48 -12.61 -12.93
CA ALA A 64 -5.54 -13.65 -12.52
C ALA A 64 -6.04 -15.06 -12.91
N VAL A 65 -7.34 -15.33 -12.74
CA VAL A 65 -7.93 -16.62 -13.17
C VAL A 65 -7.92 -16.78 -14.68
N ALA A 66 -8.21 -15.71 -15.43
CA ALA A 66 -8.17 -15.75 -16.89
C ALA A 66 -6.76 -16.01 -17.40
N ASP A 67 -5.77 -15.30 -16.90
CA ASP A 67 -4.35 -15.46 -17.21
C ASP A 67 -3.85 -16.88 -16.88
N ALA A 68 -4.20 -17.40 -15.71
CA ALA A 68 -3.82 -18.75 -15.30
C ALA A 68 -4.40 -19.84 -16.23
N LYS A 69 -5.65 -19.69 -16.66
CA LYS A 69 -6.30 -20.61 -17.62
C LYS A 69 -5.65 -20.53 -19.00
N GLU A 70 -5.37 -19.33 -19.48
CA GLU A 70 -4.73 -19.12 -20.77
C GLU A 70 -3.33 -19.79 -20.81
N LYS A 71 -2.53 -19.55 -19.78
CA LYS A 71 -1.20 -20.17 -19.64
C LYS A 71 -1.29 -21.69 -19.55
N ALA A 72 -2.23 -22.21 -18.76
CA ALA A 72 -2.42 -23.66 -18.63
C ALA A 72 -2.82 -24.33 -19.97
N ALA A 73 -3.70 -23.70 -20.73
CA ALA A 73 -4.10 -24.17 -22.05
C ALA A 73 -2.94 -24.14 -23.05
N LEU A 74 -2.11 -23.08 -23.01
CA LEU A 74 -0.91 -22.97 -23.84
C LEU A 74 0.05 -24.10 -23.53
N TYR A 75 0.39 -24.37 -22.26
CA TYR A 75 1.28 -25.46 -21.90
C TYR A 75 0.72 -26.83 -22.28
N ALA A 76 -0.57 -27.09 -22.04
CA ALA A 76 -1.19 -28.35 -22.46
C ALA A 76 -1.06 -28.58 -23.96
N LYS A 77 -1.28 -27.55 -24.77
CA LYS A 77 -1.11 -27.61 -26.23
C LYS A 77 0.33 -27.90 -26.63
N GLU A 78 1.32 -27.22 -26.05
CA GLU A 78 2.74 -27.42 -26.40
C GLU A 78 3.28 -28.80 -25.97
N PHE A 79 2.71 -29.37 -24.90
CA PHE A 79 3.02 -30.73 -24.47
C PHE A 79 2.20 -31.82 -25.21
N ASN A 80 1.33 -31.47 -26.14
CA ASN A 80 0.38 -32.36 -26.81
C ASN A 80 -0.51 -33.15 -25.83
N MET A 81 -0.92 -32.49 -24.75
CA MET A 81 -1.80 -33.00 -23.68
C MET A 81 -3.11 -32.22 -23.64
N LYS A 82 -4.12 -32.80 -23.03
CA LYS A 82 -5.37 -32.11 -22.79
C LYS A 82 -5.33 -31.42 -21.45
N PHE A 83 -5.92 -30.25 -21.40
CA PHE A 83 -6.13 -29.50 -20.17
C PHE A 83 -7.28 -30.12 -19.37
N GLY A 84 -6.99 -30.65 -18.19
CA GLY A 84 -7.91 -31.37 -17.36
C GLY A 84 -8.40 -30.58 -16.15
N LYS A 85 -8.68 -31.28 -15.06
CA LYS A 85 -9.32 -30.70 -13.86
C LYS A 85 -8.38 -29.85 -13.02
N LEU A 86 -8.93 -28.79 -12.41
CA LEU A 86 -8.26 -28.04 -11.37
C LEU A 86 -8.11 -28.91 -10.11
N VAL A 87 -6.90 -29.03 -9.58
CA VAL A 87 -6.57 -29.80 -8.38
C VAL A 87 -6.40 -28.89 -7.17
N VAL A 88 -5.62 -27.81 -7.34
CA VAL A 88 -5.33 -26.87 -6.28
C VAL A 88 -5.41 -25.45 -6.82
N ALA A 89 -5.99 -24.56 -6.04
CA ALA A 89 -5.91 -23.12 -6.24
C ALA A 89 -5.54 -22.45 -4.92
N SER A 90 -4.50 -21.63 -4.94
CA SER A 90 -4.05 -20.85 -3.80
C SER A 90 -3.90 -19.41 -4.19
N GLU A 91 -4.52 -18.51 -3.43
CA GLU A 91 -4.47 -17.07 -3.64
C GLU A 91 -3.62 -16.40 -2.56
N SER A 92 -2.80 -15.45 -2.95
CA SER A 92 -2.22 -14.48 -2.05
C SER A 92 -2.50 -13.07 -2.53
N VAL A 93 -2.99 -12.25 -1.61
CA VAL A 93 -3.22 -10.82 -1.87
C VAL A 93 -1.90 -10.10 -1.70
N GLY A 94 -1.43 -9.45 -2.76
CA GLY A 94 -0.26 -8.58 -2.69
C GLY A 94 -0.55 -7.35 -1.83
N SER A 95 0.51 -6.70 -1.35
CA SER A 95 0.36 -5.42 -0.67
C SER A 95 -0.18 -4.38 -1.64
N VAL A 96 -1.19 -3.62 -1.20
CA VAL A 96 -1.62 -2.44 -1.94
C VAL A 96 -0.45 -1.46 -1.99
N ARG A 97 0.03 -1.18 -3.18
CA ARG A 97 1.11 -0.21 -3.38
C ARG A 97 0.49 1.12 -3.79
N SER A 98 0.87 2.18 -3.10
CA SER A 98 0.61 3.53 -3.54
C SER A 98 1.87 4.07 -4.20
N ASN A 99 1.83 4.30 -5.49
CA ASN A 99 2.89 4.98 -6.21
C ASN A 99 2.74 6.49 -5.97
N VAL A 100 3.11 6.94 -4.77
CA VAL A 100 3.18 8.36 -4.47
C VAL A 100 4.50 8.89 -5.01
N TYR A 101 4.46 9.61 -6.11
CA TYR A 101 5.61 10.39 -6.54
C TYR A 101 5.73 11.59 -5.60
N MET A 102 6.54 11.46 -4.55
CA MET A 102 7.05 12.62 -3.84
C MET A 102 7.93 13.40 -4.82
N ARG A 103 7.38 14.42 -5.44
CA ARG A 103 8.23 15.45 -6.05
C ARG A 103 9.00 16.08 -4.91
N SER A 104 10.29 15.71 -4.80
CA SER A 104 11.23 16.46 -4.00
C SER A 104 11.12 17.92 -4.44
N ALA A 105 10.55 18.75 -3.59
CA ALA A 105 10.66 20.20 -3.78
C ALA A 105 12.15 20.50 -3.69
N VAL A 106 12.79 20.67 -4.83
CA VAL A 106 14.11 21.27 -4.92
C VAL A 106 13.95 22.64 -4.29
N SER A 107 14.61 22.81 -3.17
CA SER A 107 14.74 24.06 -2.43
C SER A 107 15.53 25.05 -3.29
N ASP A 108 14.82 25.75 -4.16
CA ASP A 108 15.30 27.04 -4.63
C ASP A 108 14.60 28.12 -3.81
N GLY A 109 15.44 28.81 -3.05
CA GLY A 109 15.01 29.79 -2.07
C GLY A 109 14.25 30.96 -2.69
N VAL A 110 12.95 31.00 -2.46
CA VAL A 110 12.19 32.26 -2.39
C VAL A 110 11.02 31.99 -1.44
N GLY A 111 10.88 32.85 -0.42
CA GLY A 111 9.85 32.78 0.62
C GLY A 111 8.43 32.79 0.05
N GLY A 112 7.76 31.68 0.20
CA GLY A 112 6.34 31.53 -0.08
C GLY A 112 5.79 30.40 0.80
N THR A 113 4.61 30.59 1.33
CA THR A 113 3.85 29.64 2.17
C THR A 113 3.64 28.35 1.38
N SER A 114 4.62 27.44 1.43
CA SER A 114 4.59 26.18 0.69
C SER A 114 3.60 25.24 1.33
N ALA A 115 2.41 25.11 0.73
CA ALA A 115 1.59 23.92 0.94
C ALA A 115 2.45 22.69 0.56
N VAL A 116 2.48 21.69 1.42
CA VAL A 116 3.19 20.43 1.12
C VAL A 116 2.59 19.85 -0.17
N PRO A 117 3.34 19.74 -1.27
CA PRO A 117 2.80 19.21 -2.51
C PRO A 117 2.53 17.71 -2.31
N VAL A 118 1.28 17.37 -2.11
CA VAL A 118 0.82 15.99 -2.01
C VAL A 118 0.23 15.64 -3.37
N SER A 119 0.92 14.83 -4.15
CA SER A 119 0.34 14.32 -5.39
C SER A 119 -0.47 13.06 -5.09
N SER A 120 -1.72 13.01 -5.57
CA SER A 120 -2.54 11.82 -5.57
C SER A 120 -1.86 10.78 -6.47
N GLY A 121 -1.37 9.68 -5.87
CA GLY A 121 -0.78 8.57 -6.60
C GLY A 121 -1.84 7.56 -7.04
N GLU A 122 -1.45 6.64 -7.92
CA GLU A 122 -2.27 5.48 -8.26
C GLU A 122 -2.13 4.40 -7.19
N LEU A 123 -3.25 3.71 -6.90
CA LEU A 123 -3.26 2.52 -6.06
C LEU A 123 -3.23 1.28 -6.96
N GLU A 124 -2.25 0.43 -6.75
CA GLU A 124 -2.11 -0.84 -7.43
C GLU A 124 -2.61 -1.98 -6.53
N PHE A 125 -3.57 -2.76 -7.03
CA PHE A 125 -4.10 -3.93 -6.37
C PHE A 125 -3.59 -5.19 -7.08
N THR A 126 -2.80 -6.00 -6.40
CA THR A 126 -2.18 -7.19 -6.98
C THR A 126 -2.74 -8.45 -6.35
N ILE A 127 -3.10 -9.42 -7.20
CA ILE A 127 -3.47 -10.77 -6.80
C ILE A 127 -2.48 -11.74 -7.42
N ASN A 128 -1.87 -12.59 -6.60
CA ASN A 128 -1.07 -13.71 -7.06
C ASN A 128 -1.88 -14.99 -6.91
N LEU A 129 -2.09 -15.69 -8.01
CA LEU A 129 -2.83 -16.93 -8.06
C LEU A 129 -1.91 -18.07 -8.50
N SER A 130 -1.77 -19.07 -7.65
CA SER A 130 -1.09 -20.33 -7.99
C SER A 130 -2.14 -21.41 -8.21
N VAL A 131 -2.08 -22.09 -9.35
CA VAL A 131 -3.04 -23.13 -9.73
C VAL A 131 -2.32 -24.37 -10.22
N GLN A 132 -2.89 -25.53 -9.90
CA GLN A 132 -2.44 -26.82 -10.39
C GLN A 132 -3.58 -27.52 -11.11
N TYR A 133 -3.32 -27.93 -12.33
CA TYR A 133 -4.24 -28.67 -13.17
C TYR A 133 -3.67 -30.04 -13.48
N VAL A 134 -4.54 -31.02 -13.69
CA VAL A 134 -4.17 -32.29 -14.32
C VAL A 134 -4.00 -32.05 -15.81
N LEU A 135 -2.98 -32.63 -16.40
CA LEU A 135 -2.84 -32.77 -17.87
C LEU A 135 -3.20 -34.21 -18.22
N GLU A 136 -4.03 -34.43 -19.25
CA GLU A 136 -4.52 -35.71 -19.76
C GLU A 136 -4.08 -35.96 -21.21
#